data_e8c515fc7471a97bcf2ee2567fff8943
#
_entry.id   e8c515fc7471a97bcf2ee2567fff8943
#
_cell.length_a   1.000
_cell.length_b   1.000
_cell.length_c   1.000
_cell.angle_alpha   90.00
_cell.angle_beta   90.00
_cell.angle_gamma   90.00
#
_symmetry.space_group_name_H-M   'P 1'
#
loop_
_entity.id
_entity.type
_entity.pdbx_description
1 polymer ?
#
loop_
_entity_poly.entity_id
_entity_poly.type
_entity_poly.pdbx_seq_one_letter_code
_entity_poly.pdbx_strand_id
1 'polypeptide(L)'
;MDSFVNISMELLKGFCENLKLFSLTLLFSVPAGLLVMFCSISKFKPLKWLSKTFVWIIRGTPLMLQLFVVLYVPGLLFNTPIKVRFTAALIAFVINYACYFSEIYRGGIESISKGQYEAGQVLG
;
A
#
# COMPACT_ATOMS: atom_id res chain seq x y z
N MET A 1 34.74 -7.28 21.89
CA MET A 1 34.65 -6.10 21.01
C MET A 1 34.26 -6.46 19.57
N ASP A 2 34.92 -7.47 19.00
CA ASP A 2 34.61 -7.85 17.62
C ASP A 2 33.15 -8.30 17.44
N SER A 3 32.58 -9.01 18.40
CA SER A 3 31.18 -9.41 18.35
C SER A 3 30.21 -8.22 18.43
N PHE A 4 30.55 -7.20 19.23
CA PHE A 4 29.75 -5.98 19.31
C PHE A 4 29.77 -5.23 17.97
N VAL A 5 30.96 -5.10 17.37
CA VAL A 5 31.10 -4.44 16.07
C VAL A 5 30.34 -5.20 14.99
N ASN A 6 30.44 -6.54 14.98
CA ASN A 6 29.76 -7.37 14.01
C ASN A 6 28.24 -7.24 14.15
N ILE A 7 27.71 -7.29 15.37
CA ILE A 7 26.27 -7.12 15.64
C ILE A 7 25.80 -5.74 15.20
N SER A 8 26.58 -4.70 15.51
CA SER A 8 26.26 -3.32 15.13
C SER A 8 26.22 -3.18 13.61
N MET A 9 27.16 -3.80 12.89
CA MET A 9 27.20 -3.78 11.42
C MET A 9 26.01 -4.52 10.82
N GLU A 10 25.62 -5.65 11.39
CA GLU A 10 24.43 -6.38 10.93
C GLU A 10 23.16 -5.59 11.16
N LEU A 11 23.03 -4.94 12.32
CA LEU A 11 21.89 -4.09 12.61
C LEU A 11 21.81 -2.90 11.65
N LEU A 12 22.96 -2.32 11.32
CA LEU A 12 23.02 -1.22 10.37
C LEU A 12 22.59 -1.66 8.97
N LYS A 13 23.03 -2.83 8.54
CA LYS A 13 22.60 -3.41 7.26
C LYS A 13 21.09 -3.65 7.24
N GLY A 14 20.55 -4.22 8.32
CA GLY A 14 19.11 -4.41 8.46
C GLY A 14 18.34 -3.11 8.41
N PHE A 15 18.85 -2.08 9.08
CA PHE A 15 18.25 -0.75 9.05
C PHE A 15 18.24 -0.18 7.63
N CYS A 16 19.34 -0.31 6.89
CA CYS A 16 19.42 0.15 5.51
C CYS A 16 18.42 -0.57 4.61
N GLU A 17 18.26 -1.88 4.79
CA GLU A 17 17.27 -2.66 4.04
C GLU A 17 15.85 -2.20 4.38
N ASN A 18 15.55 -1.95 5.65
CA ASN A 18 14.25 -1.44 6.07
C ASN A 18 13.99 -0.05 5.51
N LEU A 19 14.99 0.81 5.50
CA LEU A 19 14.88 2.15 4.94
C LEU A 19 14.61 2.09 3.43
N LYS A 20 15.29 1.19 2.74
CA LYS A 20 15.07 0.95 1.32
C LYS A 20 13.64 0.46 1.06
N LEU A 21 13.18 -0.51 1.84
CA LEU A 21 11.81 -1.03 1.74
C LEU A 21 10.78 0.07 2.01
N PHE A 22 10.99 0.87 3.05
CA PHE A 22 10.12 2.00 3.40
C PHE A 22 10.03 3.02 2.26
N SER A 23 11.19 3.40 1.72
CA SER A 23 11.23 4.40 0.64
C SER A 23 10.54 3.90 -0.63
N LEU A 24 10.80 2.66 -1.03
CA LEU A 24 10.17 2.07 -2.20
C LEU A 24 8.67 1.86 -1.98
N THR A 25 8.27 1.47 -0.78
CA THR A 25 6.86 1.31 -0.43
C THR A 25 6.12 2.64 -0.58
N LEU A 26 6.66 3.72 -0.05
CA LEU A 26 6.07 5.05 -0.20
C LEU A 26 6.01 5.47 -1.67
N LEU A 27 7.12 5.28 -2.38
CA LEU A 27 7.23 5.70 -3.78
C LEU A 27 6.15 5.04 -4.65
N PHE A 28 5.88 3.77 -4.44
CA PHE A 28 4.90 3.03 -5.24
C PHE A 28 3.50 3.10 -4.67
N SER A 29 3.34 3.13 -3.34
CA SER A 29 2.01 3.09 -2.72
C SER A 29 1.26 4.42 -2.82
N VAL A 30 1.96 5.54 -2.81
CA VAL A 30 1.31 6.87 -2.93
C VAL A 30 0.58 6.98 -4.27
N PRO A 31 1.24 6.79 -5.44
CA PRO A 31 0.51 6.83 -6.72
C PRO A 31 -0.49 5.68 -6.88
N ALA A 32 -0.16 4.49 -6.39
CA ALA A 32 -1.08 3.35 -6.44
C ALA A 32 -2.34 3.63 -5.63
N GLY A 33 -2.19 4.27 -4.46
CA GLY A 33 -3.32 4.69 -3.64
C GLY A 33 -4.24 5.67 -4.33
N LEU A 34 -3.67 6.59 -5.12
CA LEU A 34 -4.46 7.51 -5.92
C LEU A 34 -5.29 6.78 -6.97
N LEU A 35 -4.69 5.80 -7.64
CA LEU A 35 -5.41 4.98 -8.62
C LEU A 35 -6.57 4.22 -7.97
N VAL A 36 -6.32 3.60 -6.82
CA VAL A 36 -7.36 2.85 -6.08
C VAL A 36 -8.46 3.81 -5.63
N MET A 37 -8.10 5.01 -5.17
CA MET A 37 -9.08 6.02 -4.77
C MET A 37 -9.97 6.42 -5.95
N PHE A 38 -9.40 6.70 -7.10
CA PHE A 38 -10.17 7.05 -8.30
C PHE A 38 -11.12 5.93 -8.70
N CYS A 39 -10.71 4.68 -8.56
CA CYS A 39 -11.60 3.53 -8.79
C CYS A 39 -12.72 3.50 -7.75
N SER A 40 -12.43 3.80 -6.50
CA SER A 40 -13.43 3.77 -5.41
C SER A 40 -14.47 4.85 -5.53
N ILE A 41 -14.11 6.01 -6.06
CA ILE A 41 -15.06 7.13 -6.24
C ILE A 41 -15.62 7.19 -7.66
N SER A 42 -15.30 6.21 -8.50
CA SER A 42 -15.76 6.14 -9.88
C SER A 42 -17.30 6.08 -9.94
N LYS A 43 -17.88 6.67 -10.98
CA LYS A 43 -19.31 6.59 -11.27
C LYS A 43 -19.71 5.23 -11.82
N PHE A 44 -18.76 4.46 -12.33
CA PHE A 44 -19.00 3.12 -12.83
C PHE A 44 -19.16 2.16 -11.64
N LYS A 45 -20.38 1.74 -11.37
CA LYS A 45 -20.75 0.99 -10.17
C LYS A 45 -19.97 -0.32 -9.96
N PRO A 46 -19.79 -1.20 -10.97
CA PRO A 46 -19.00 -2.42 -10.76
C PRO A 46 -17.57 -2.15 -10.31
N LEU A 47 -16.91 -1.16 -10.91
CA LEU A 47 -15.56 -0.78 -10.55
C LEU A 47 -15.49 -0.22 -9.13
N LYS A 48 -16.45 0.63 -8.78
CA LYS A 48 -16.54 1.23 -7.44
C LYS A 48 -16.70 0.14 -6.37
N TRP A 49 -17.63 -0.78 -6.60
CA TRP A 49 -17.91 -1.85 -5.63
C TRP A 49 -16.73 -2.80 -5.50
N LEU A 50 -16.11 -3.17 -6.62
CA LEU A 50 -14.95 -4.06 -6.63
C LEU A 50 -13.79 -3.42 -5.86
N SER A 51 -13.52 -2.13 -6.10
CA SER A 51 -12.44 -1.40 -5.43
C SER A 51 -12.70 -1.29 -3.94
N LYS A 52 -13.92 -0.94 -3.53
CA LYS A 52 -14.28 -0.82 -2.11
C LYS A 52 -14.18 -2.17 -1.40
N THR A 53 -14.62 -3.24 -2.04
CA THR A 53 -14.52 -4.59 -1.47
C THR A 53 -13.05 -4.99 -1.29
N PHE A 54 -12.24 -4.74 -2.31
CA PHE A 54 -10.80 -5.04 -2.26
C PHE A 54 -10.12 -4.28 -1.11
N VAL A 55 -10.38 -2.98 -1.01
CA VAL A 55 -9.79 -2.15 0.06
C VAL A 55 -10.25 -2.66 1.44
N TRP A 56 -11.53 -3.00 1.56
CA TRP A 56 -12.07 -3.52 2.82
C TRP A 56 -11.38 -4.82 3.24
N ILE A 57 -11.21 -5.75 2.30
CA ILE A 57 -10.55 -7.04 2.57
C ILE A 57 -9.09 -6.80 2.98
N ILE A 58 -8.37 -6.00 2.23
CA ILE A 58 -6.94 -5.75 2.49
C ILE A 58 -6.75 -5.08 3.85
N ARG A 59 -7.57 -4.09 4.19
CA ARG A 59 -7.46 -3.40 5.48
C ARG A 59 -7.91 -4.25 6.65
N GLY A 60 -8.83 -5.20 6.40
CA GLY A 60 -9.33 -6.09 7.44
C GLY A 60 -8.45 -7.29 7.72
N THR A 61 -7.46 -7.58 6.87
CA THR A 61 -6.57 -8.72 7.06
C THR A 61 -5.22 -8.26 7.60
N PRO A 62 -4.56 -9.10 8.46
CA PRO A 62 -3.21 -8.78 8.94
C PRO A 62 -2.20 -8.76 7.80
N LEU A 63 -1.28 -7.81 7.88
CA LEU A 63 -0.20 -7.68 6.89
C LEU A 63 0.62 -8.97 6.79
N MET A 64 0.81 -9.65 7.90
CA MET A 64 1.56 -10.90 7.94
C MET A 64 0.94 -11.97 7.03
N LEU A 65 -0.40 -12.13 7.07
CA LEU A 65 -1.11 -13.05 6.19
C LEU A 65 -0.97 -12.64 4.73
N GLN A 66 -1.04 -11.34 4.44
CA GLN A 66 -0.85 -10.82 3.09
C GLN A 66 0.55 -11.14 2.59
N LEU A 67 1.55 -11.01 3.45
CA LEU A 67 2.93 -11.32 3.11
C LEU A 67 3.09 -12.80 2.76
N PHE A 68 2.50 -13.70 3.55
CA PHE A 68 2.53 -15.12 3.27
C PHE A 68 1.81 -15.47 1.96
N VAL A 69 0.67 -14.84 1.71
CA VAL A 69 -0.08 -15.05 0.46
C VAL A 69 0.77 -14.65 -0.74
N VAL A 70 1.37 -13.46 -0.71
CA VAL A 70 2.20 -12.98 -1.81
C VAL A 70 3.42 -13.88 -2.02
N LEU A 71 4.01 -14.38 -0.92
CA LEU A 71 5.21 -15.20 -1.00
C LEU A 71 4.93 -16.61 -1.54
N TYR A 72 3.81 -17.24 -1.16
CA TYR A 72 3.56 -18.65 -1.41
C TYR A 72 2.52 -18.92 -2.51
N VAL A 73 1.48 -18.11 -2.64
CA VAL A 73 0.39 -18.39 -3.58
C VAL A 73 0.86 -18.45 -5.04
N PRO A 74 1.71 -17.54 -5.54
CA PRO A 74 2.16 -17.65 -6.93
C PRO A 74 2.85 -18.96 -7.22
N GLY A 75 3.62 -19.50 -6.28
CA GLY A 75 4.28 -20.79 -6.44
C GLY A 75 3.32 -21.96 -6.47
N LEU A 76 2.28 -21.92 -5.62
CA LEU A 76 1.31 -22.99 -5.50
C LEU A 76 0.32 -23.03 -6.68
N LEU A 77 -0.15 -21.87 -7.13
CA LEU A 77 -1.17 -21.80 -8.16
C LEU A 77 -0.61 -21.72 -9.58
N PHE A 78 0.50 -21.02 -9.76
CA PHE A 78 1.04 -20.71 -11.08
C PHE A 78 2.41 -21.29 -11.34
N ASN A 79 2.98 -22.05 -10.39
CA ASN A 79 4.35 -22.59 -10.45
C ASN A 79 5.42 -21.52 -10.69
N THR A 80 5.12 -20.28 -10.27
CA THR A 80 6.04 -19.15 -10.40
C THR A 80 6.29 -18.53 -9.02
N PRO A 81 7.08 -19.21 -8.17
CA PRO A 81 7.33 -18.70 -6.82
C PRO A 81 8.14 -17.40 -6.85
N ILE A 82 7.81 -16.51 -5.95
CA ILE A 82 8.62 -15.31 -5.72
C ILE A 82 9.79 -15.73 -4.84
N LYS A 83 10.98 -15.84 -5.45
CA LYS A 83 12.16 -16.33 -4.75
C LYS A 83 12.79 -15.29 -3.85
N VAL A 84 12.61 -14.01 -4.17
CA VAL A 84 13.22 -12.92 -3.42
C VAL A 84 12.24 -12.42 -2.38
N ARG A 85 12.56 -12.62 -1.11
CA ARG A 85 11.71 -12.21 0.02
C ARG A 85 11.47 -10.69 0.04
N PHE A 86 12.49 -9.93 -0.34
CA PHE A 86 12.37 -8.47 -0.41
C PHE A 86 11.28 -8.04 -1.40
N THR A 87 11.25 -8.67 -2.57
CA THR A 87 10.25 -8.37 -3.59
C THR A 87 8.84 -8.73 -3.11
N ALA A 88 8.69 -9.88 -2.45
CA ALA A 88 7.41 -10.29 -1.88
C ALA A 88 6.93 -9.31 -0.81
N ALA A 89 7.82 -8.90 0.08
CA ALA A 89 7.52 -7.92 1.12
C ALA A 89 7.13 -6.58 0.49
N LEU A 90 7.86 -6.12 -0.51
CA LEU A 90 7.59 -4.86 -1.19
C LEU A 90 6.20 -4.89 -1.84
N ILE A 91 5.85 -5.96 -2.54
CA ILE A 91 4.54 -6.11 -3.17
C ILE A 91 3.44 -6.05 -2.12
N ALA A 92 3.58 -6.83 -1.05
CA ALA A 92 2.58 -6.87 0.02
C ALA A 92 2.40 -5.51 0.69
N PHE A 93 3.50 -4.83 1.01
CA PHE A 93 3.46 -3.51 1.63
C PHE A 93 2.86 -2.47 0.70
N VAL A 94 3.21 -2.49 -0.59
CA VAL A 94 2.67 -1.54 -1.57
C VAL A 94 1.15 -1.72 -1.68
N ILE A 95 0.67 -2.94 -1.80
CA ILE A 95 -0.77 -3.21 -1.89
C ILE A 95 -1.48 -2.74 -0.62
N ASN A 96 -0.95 -3.11 0.55
CA ASN A 96 -1.55 -2.77 1.84
C ASN A 96 -1.63 -1.26 2.04
N TYR A 97 -0.51 -0.56 1.85
CA TYR A 97 -0.46 0.89 2.07
C TYR A 97 -1.15 1.67 0.97
N ALA A 98 -1.20 1.15 -0.27
CA ALA A 98 -2.01 1.76 -1.33
C ALA A 98 -3.48 1.81 -0.92
N CYS A 99 -3.99 0.73 -0.33
CA CYS A 99 -5.36 0.69 0.18
C CYS A 99 -5.58 1.68 1.31
N TYR A 100 -4.64 1.78 2.26
CA TYR A 100 -4.73 2.77 3.33
C TYR A 100 -4.68 4.20 2.80
N PHE A 101 -3.75 4.49 1.88
CA PHE A 101 -3.65 5.82 1.28
C PHE A 101 -4.91 6.17 0.49
N SER A 102 -5.50 5.21 -0.23
CA SER A 102 -6.74 5.46 -0.96
C SER A 102 -7.86 5.91 -0.04
N GLU A 103 -7.97 5.31 1.16
CA GLU A 103 -8.96 5.71 2.15
C GLU A 103 -8.65 7.08 2.74
N ILE A 104 -7.38 7.39 2.98
CA ILE A 104 -6.96 8.71 3.46
C ILE A 104 -7.33 9.78 2.44
N TYR A 105 -7.01 9.54 1.16
CA TYR A 105 -7.32 10.49 0.08
C TYR A 105 -8.83 10.68 -0.07
N ARG A 106 -9.59 9.59 -0.07
CA ARG A 106 -11.04 9.64 -0.18
C ARG A 106 -11.66 10.41 0.98
N GLY A 107 -11.19 10.12 2.21
CA GLY A 107 -11.64 10.81 3.40
C GLY A 107 -11.33 12.29 3.35
N GLY A 108 -10.14 12.66 2.84
CA GLY A 108 -9.76 14.06 2.67
C GLY A 108 -10.67 14.79 1.69
N ILE A 109 -10.98 14.16 0.55
CA ILE A 109 -11.85 14.74 -0.46
C ILE A 109 -13.30 14.87 0.07
N GLU A 110 -13.81 13.82 0.71
CA GLU A 110 -15.17 13.81 1.24
C GLU A 110 -15.37 14.73 2.44
N SER A 111 -14.28 15.06 3.16
CA SER A 111 -14.34 15.96 4.31
C SER A 111 -14.49 17.43 3.91
N ILE A 112 -14.21 17.78 2.65
CA ILE A 112 -14.37 19.14 2.16
C ILE A 112 -15.85 19.42 2.00
N SER A 113 -16.36 20.45 2.71
CA SER A 113 -17.77 20.80 2.67
C SER A 113 -18.15 21.36 1.30
N LYS A 114 -19.41 21.17 0.93
CA LYS A 114 -19.95 21.74 -0.33
C LYS A 114 -19.78 23.25 -0.39
N GLY A 115 -19.80 23.92 0.75
CA GLY A 115 -19.57 25.35 0.83
C GLY A 115 -18.23 25.79 0.28
N GLN A 116 -17.19 24.97 0.43
CA GLN A 116 -15.88 25.27 -0.12
C GLN A 116 -15.88 25.23 -1.64
N TYR A 117 -16.56 24.27 -2.24
CA TYR A 117 -16.70 24.18 -3.70
C TYR A 117 -17.52 25.36 -4.24
N GLU A 118 -18.60 25.71 -3.55
CA GLU A 118 -19.45 26.85 -3.91
C GLU A 118 -18.67 28.16 -3.82
N ALA A 119 -17.88 28.33 -2.76
CA ALA A 119 -17.02 29.51 -2.60
C ALA A 119 -16.01 29.62 -3.73
N GLY A 120 -15.40 28.48 -4.13
CA GLY A 120 -14.48 28.44 -5.26
C GLY A 120 -15.15 28.84 -6.57
N GLN A 121 -16.39 28.40 -6.80
CA GLN A 121 -17.14 28.76 -8.00
C GLN A 121 -17.47 30.24 -8.05
N VAL A 122 -17.77 30.84 -6.91
CA VAL A 122 -18.06 32.29 -6.82
C VAL A 122 -16.82 33.11 -7.15
N LEU A 123 -15.66 32.65 -6.71
CA LEU A 123 -14.40 33.36 -6.96
C LEU A 123 -13.84 33.13 -8.38
N GLY A 124 -14.40 32.19 -9.11
CA GLY A 124 -13.95 31.86 -10.44
C GLY A 124 -13.10 30.63 -10.47
#